data_84d98d14aae0238c553e4fe620a28f11
#
_entry.id   84d98d14aae0238c553e4fe620a28f11
#
_cell.length_a   1.000
_cell.length_b   1.000
_cell.length_c   1.000
_cell.angle_alpha   90.00
_cell.angle_beta   90.00
_cell.angle_gamma   90.00
#
_symmetry.space_group_name_H-M   'P 1'
#
loop_
_entity.id
_entity.type
_entity.pdbx_description
1 polymer ?
#
loop_
_entity_poly.entity_id
_entity_poly.type
_entity_poly.pdbx_seq_one_letter_code
_entity_poly.pdbx_strand_id
1 'polypeptide(L)'
;LFFGCAKCHILPLEKWTNDQFYSFANLSARVRAKGWGGEARDGEGVRTLFVKTKGDLIQPRTGKPQPPAPLDAEPIPPDSSEDRREILADWLTTRENPNFTRSIANRVWANFFGKGIVNPVDDLRISNPASNEPLLDAISQFLVEQYYNLKSLMRLILRSETYHRSSV
;
A
#
# COMPACT_ATOMS: atom_id res chain seq x y z
N LEU A 1 -4.05 4.84 -3.17
CA LEU A 1 -3.16 5.99 -2.92
C LEU A 1 -2.38 6.32 -4.20
N PHE A 2 -2.73 7.42 -4.89
CA PHE A 2 -1.95 7.94 -6.03
C PHE A 2 -0.65 8.62 -5.58
N PHE A 3 0.07 7.96 -4.70
CA PHE A 3 1.30 8.46 -4.13
C PHE A 3 2.44 8.63 -5.17
N GLY A 4 2.37 7.88 -6.27
CA GLY A 4 3.38 7.96 -7.34
C GLY A 4 3.53 9.34 -7.99
N CYS A 5 2.49 10.15 -8.00
CA CYS A 5 2.55 11.52 -8.54
C CYS A 5 3.40 12.45 -7.67
N ALA A 6 3.51 12.20 -6.36
CA ALA A 6 4.36 12.97 -5.45
C ALA A 6 5.86 12.85 -5.77
N LYS A 7 6.23 11.89 -6.62
CA LYS A 7 7.59 11.77 -7.15
C LYS A 7 8.05 13.04 -7.90
N CYS A 8 7.14 13.68 -8.61
CA CYS A 8 7.50 14.79 -9.52
C CYS A 8 6.95 16.15 -9.05
N HIS A 9 5.77 16.18 -8.42
CA HIS A 9 5.14 17.43 -8.01
C HIS A 9 4.24 17.24 -6.78
N ILE A 10 3.90 18.34 -6.12
CA ILE A 10 2.90 18.36 -5.06
C ILE A 10 1.53 18.24 -5.70
N LEU A 11 0.71 17.31 -5.21
CA LEU A 11 -0.66 17.14 -5.66
C LEU A 11 -1.57 18.13 -4.94
N PRO A 12 -2.34 18.95 -5.65
CA PRO A 12 -3.41 19.72 -5.05
C PRO A 12 -4.37 18.78 -4.31
N LEU A 13 -4.81 19.17 -3.13
CA LEU A 13 -5.73 18.41 -2.26
C LEU A 13 -5.17 17.11 -1.65
N GLU A 14 -3.85 16.87 -1.80
CA GLU A 14 -3.18 15.76 -1.17
C GLU A 14 -2.08 16.25 -0.21
N LYS A 15 -1.91 15.55 0.91
CA LYS A 15 -0.93 15.95 1.92
C LYS A 15 0.50 15.50 1.62
N TRP A 16 0.68 14.63 0.61
CA TRP A 16 1.96 13.98 0.37
C TRP A 16 2.94 14.84 -0.41
N THR A 17 4.13 14.98 0.13
CA THR A 17 5.23 15.77 -0.46
C THR A 17 6.20 14.90 -1.25
N ASN A 18 7.02 15.55 -2.07
CA ASN A 18 8.12 14.88 -2.77
C ASN A 18 9.13 14.25 -1.79
N ASP A 19 9.42 14.90 -0.68
CA ASP A 19 10.34 14.38 0.35
C ASP A 19 9.77 13.10 0.96
N GLN A 20 8.49 13.08 1.32
CA GLN A 20 7.80 11.88 1.84
C GLN A 20 7.78 10.74 0.81
N PHE A 21 7.63 11.05 -0.50
CA PHE A 21 7.74 10.03 -1.54
C PHE A 21 9.10 9.34 -1.53
N TYR A 22 10.20 10.11 -1.50
CA TYR A 22 11.56 9.54 -1.48
C TYR A 22 11.89 8.84 -0.17
N SER A 23 11.39 9.35 0.96
CA SER A 23 11.53 8.67 2.26
C SER A 23 10.84 7.31 2.25
N PHE A 24 9.59 7.24 1.80
CA PHE A 24 8.83 6.00 1.69
C PHE A 24 9.46 5.02 0.69
N ALA A 25 9.86 5.50 -0.49
CA ALA A 25 10.53 4.69 -1.51
C ALA A 25 11.87 4.11 -1.01
N ASN A 26 12.55 4.80 -0.11
CA ASN A 26 13.78 4.33 0.50
C ASN A 26 13.59 3.14 1.47
N LEU A 27 12.37 2.82 1.90
CA LEU A 27 12.09 1.60 2.65
C LEU A 27 12.39 0.33 1.82
N SER A 28 12.16 0.37 0.50
CA SER A 28 12.42 -0.76 -0.41
C SER A 28 13.64 -0.57 -1.31
N ALA A 29 14.31 0.56 -1.25
CA ALA A 29 15.40 0.92 -2.18
C ALA A 29 16.59 -0.04 -2.18
N ARG A 30 16.81 -0.76 -1.08
CA ARG A 30 17.90 -1.74 -0.93
C ARG A 30 17.54 -3.15 -1.40
N VAL A 31 16.26 -3.40 -1.73
CA VAL A 31 15.83 -4.68 -2.29
C VAL A 31 16.28 -4.77 -3.74
N ARG A 32 16.93 -5.86 -4.08
CA ARG A 32 17.43 -6.13 -5.44
C ARG A 32 17.03 -7.53 -5.87
N ALA A 33 16.92 -7.71 -7.16
CA ALA A 33 16.73 -9.02 -7.77
C ALA A 33 17.96 -9.39 -8.61
N LYS A 34 18.36 -10.65 -8.55
CA LYS A 34 19.28 -11.26 -9.49
C LYS A 34 18.68 -12.57 -10.00
N GLY A 35 18.99 -12.94 -11.23
CA GLY A 35 18.47 -14.20 -11.78
C GLY A 35 18.84 -14.36 -13.24
N TRP A 36 18.41 -15.48 -13.82
CA TRP A 36 18.74 -15.93 -15.16
C TRP A 36 17.45 -16.13 -15.98
N GLY A 37 17.55 -15.85 -17.29
CA GLY A 37 16.46 -16.03 -18.24
C GLY A 37 15.36 -14.98 -18.13
N GLY A 38 14.68 -14.71 -19.25
CA GLY A 38 13.57 -13.79 -19.38
C GLY A 38 13.85 -12.34 -19.02
N GLU A 39 12.98 -11.46 -19.43
CA GLU A 39 12.97 -10.06 -18.99
C GLU A 39 12.42 -9.96 -17.55
N ALA A 40 13.09 -9.19 -16.70
CA ALA A 40 12.64 -8.98 -15.31
C ALA A 40 11.22 -8.40 -15.23
N ARG A 41 10.82 -7.64 -16.25
CA ARG A 41 9.53 -7.01 -16.38
C ARG A 41 8.40 -8.01 -16.64
N ASP A 42 8.68 -9.08 -17.36
CA ASP A 42 7.67 -10.03 -17.83
C ASP A 42 7.44 -11.17 -16.82
N GLY A 43 8.15 -11.15 -15.71
CA GLY A 43 8.05 -12.18 -14.66
C GLY A 43 8.62 -13.54 -15.05
N GLU A 44 9.26 -13.64 -16.21
CA GLU A 44 9.90 -14.87 -16.68
C GLU A 44 11.25 -15.12 -16.01
N GLY A 45 11.63 -16.38 -15.95
CA GLY A 45 12.91 -16.83 -15.39
C GLY A 45 12.93 -16.86 -13.86
N VAL A 46 14.04 -17.37 -13.32
CA VAL A 46 14.26 -17.50 -11.87
C VAL A 46 14.86 -16.22 -11.32
N ARG A 47 14.23 -15.67 -10.29
CA ARG A 47 14.68 -14.45 -9.60
C ARG A 47 14.94 -14.73 -8.13
N THR A 48 16.08 -14.30 -7.64
CA THR A 48 16.40 -14.30 -6.20
C THR A 48 16.39 -12.87 -5.69
N LEU A 49 15.53 -12.59 -4.72
CA LEU A 49 15.51 -11.31 -4.03
C LEU A 49 16.55 -11.30 -2.92
N PHE A 50 17.27 -10.19 -2.79
CA PHE A 50 18.24 -9.97 -1.73
C PHE A 50 18.28 -8.50 -1.32
N VAL A 51 18.76 -8.23 -0.13
CA VAL A 51 18.90 -6.86 0.40
C VAL A 51 20.37 -6.46 0.37
N LYS A 52 20.65 -5.29 -0.17
CA LYS A 52 21.96 -4.65 -0.09
C LYS A 52 22.10 -3.82 1.18
N THR A 53 23.29 -3.72 1.72
CA THR A 53 23.61 -2.87 2.87
C THR A 53 23.57 -1.37 2.51
N LYS A 54 23.74 -1.03 1.23
CA LYS A 54 23.73 0.33 0.69
C LYS A 54 22.92 0.40 -0.60
N GLY A 55 22.55 1.61 -1.01
CA GLY A 55 21.85 1.81 -2.29
C GLY A 55 20.51 2.54 -2.13
N ASP A 56 20.52 3.65 -1.38
CA ASP A 56 19.37 4.50 -1.20
C ASP A 56 19.04 5.28 -2.49
N LEU A 57 17.76 5.61 -2.69
CA LEU A 57 17.33 6.46 -3.78
C LEU A 57 17.73 7.90 -3.52
N ILE A 58 18.34 8.51 -4.51
CA ILE A 58 18.70 9.92 -4.49
C ILE A 58 17.51 10.73 -4.97
N GLN A 59 17.11 11.73 -4.19
CA GLN A 59 16.10 12.68 -4.60
C GLN A 59 16.71 13.65 -5.64
N PRO A 60 16.19 13.72 -6.88
CA PRO A 60 16.82 14.54 -7.93
C PRO A 60 16.91 16.02 -7.59
N ARG A 61 15.92 16.54 -6.84
CA ARG A 61 15.84 17.96 -6.47
C ARG A 61 16.96 18.40 -5.52
N THR A 62 17.34 17.52 -4.58
CA THR A 62 18.33 17.85 -3.55
C THR A 62 19.71 17.23 -3.79
N GLY A 63 19.79 16.25 -4.69
CA GLY A 63 20.99 15.44 -4.93
C GLY A 63 21.37 14.53 -3.76
N LYS A 64 20.48 14.37 -2.77
CA LYS A 64 20.70 13.59 -1.54
C LYS A 64 19.60 12.55 -1.33
N PRO A 65 19.89 11.42 -0.66
CA PRO A 65 18.83 10.50 -0.23
C PRO A 65 18.02 11.14 0.91
N GLN A 66 16.70 10.91 0.88
CA GLN A 66 15.87 11.19 2.03
C GLN A 66 15.97 10.03 3.04
N PRO A 67 15.97 10.30 4.35
CA PRO A 67 15.91 9.25 5.36
C PRO A 67 14.69 8.35 5.12
N PRO A 68 14.83 7.01 5.20
CA PRO A 68 13.69 6.12 5.00
C PRO A 68 12.65 6.32 6.10
N ALA A 69 11.39 6.43 5.71
CA ALA A 69 10.29 6.60 6.66
C ALA A 69 8.98 6.02 6.08
N PRO A 70 8.14 5.36 6.89
CA PRO A 70 6.74 5.17 6.56
C PRO A 70 6.02 6.53 6.47
N LEU A 71 4.82 6.55 5.88
CA LEU A 71 4.04 7.78 5.79
C LEU A 71 3.53 8.20 7.18
N ASP A 72 3.65 9.49 7.49
CA ASP A 72 3.26 10.06 8.80
C ASP A 72 3.99 9.43 10.02
N ALA A 73 5.17 8.84 9.81
CA ALA A 73 5.98 8.25 10.86
C ALA A 73 7.39 8.86 10.90
N GLU A 74 8.07 8.66 12.01
CA GLU A 74 9.42 9.15 12.20
C GLU A 74 10.43 8.48 11.25
N PRO A 75 11.42 9.22 10.77
CA PRO A 75 12.46 8.69 9.91
C PRO A 75 13.33 7.64 10.63
N ILE A 76 13.66 6.59 9.91
CA ILE A 76 14.61 5.57 10.37
C ILE A 76 16.03 6.09 10.15
N PRO A 77 16.94 5.96 11.13
CA PRO A 77 18.34 6.33 10.93
C PRO A 77 18.92 5.59 9.70
N PRO A 78 19.65 6.28 8.80
CA PRO A 78 20.18 5.69 7.57
C PRO A 78 21.15 4.53 7.81
N ASP A 79 21.82 4.52 8.96
CA ASP A 79 22.78 3.51 9.44
C ASP A 79 22.14 2.42 10.30
N SER A 80 20.82 2.45 10.52
CA SER A 80 20.11 1.39 11.23
C SER A 80 20.38 0.03 10.58
N SER A 81 20.64 -0.95 11.41
CA SER A 81 20.83 -2.36 11.00
C SER A 81 19.50 -3.09 10.79
N GLU A 82 18.38 -2.48 11.15
CA GLU A 82 17.05 -3.07 11.01
C GLU A 82 16.66 -3.26 9.54
N ASP A 83 15.97 -4.34 9.24
CA ASP A 83 15.40 -4.54 7.91
C ASP A 83 14.22 -3.59 7.71
N ARG A 84 14.41 -2.62 6.82
CA ARG A 84 13.40 -1.60 6.51
C ARG A 84 12.06 -2.20 6.04
N ARG A 85 12.06 -3.45 5.55
CA ARG A 85 10.84 -4.16 5.14
C ARG A 85 10.02 -4.62 6.34
N GLU A 86 10.67 -4.99 7.45
CA GLU A 86 9.99 -5.33 8.70
C GLU A 86 9.28 -4.09 9.23
N ILE A 87 9.98 -2.96 9.29
CA ILE A 87 9.38 -1.68 9.70
C ILE A 87 8.21 -1.29 8.80
N LEU A 88 8.34 -1.49 7.47
CA LEU A 88 7.25 -1.25 6.54
C LEU A 88 6.07 -2.19 6.80
N ALA A 89 6.33 -3.47 7.05
CA ALA A 89 5.28 -4.47 7.32
C ALA A 89 4.54 -4.15 8.61
N ASP A 90 5.26 -3.81 9.68
CA ASP A 90 4.69 -3.42 10.96
C ASP A 90 3.81 -2.17 10.82
N TRP A 91 4.32 -1.15 10.11
CA TRP A 91 3.55 0.06 9.84
C TRP A 91 2.29 -0.22 9.00
N LEU A 92 2.36 -1.09 7.98
CA LEU A 92 1.20 -1.45 7.16
C LEU A 92 0.12 -2.16 7.99
N THR A 93 0.53 -3.01 8.94
CA THR A 93 -0.39 -3.84 9.73
C THR A 93 -0.74 -3.24 11.09
N THR A 94 -0.26 -2.05 11.38
CA THR A 94 -0.64 -1.33 12.59
C THR A 94 -2.13 -0.98 12.56
N ARG A 95 -2.82 -1.06 13.71
CA ARG A 95 -4.28 -0.79 13.80
C ARG A 95 -4.63 0.65 13.46
N GLU A 96 -3.73 1.55 13.73
CA GLU A 96 -3.87 2.99 13.50
C GLU A 96 -3.68 3.38 12.02
N ASN A 97 -3.23 2.46 11.17
CA ASN A 97 -3.08 2.70 9.73
C ASN A 97 -4.34 2.27 8.96
N PRO A 98 -5.29 3.18 8.70
CA PRO A 98 -6.52 2.85 8.00
C PRO A 98 -6.29 2.61 6.50
N ASN A 99 -5.21 3.13 5.94
CA ASN A 99 -5.00 3.14 4.49
C ASN A 99 -4.84 1.73 3.92
N PHE A 100 -4.07 0.88 4.61
CA PHE A 100 -3.84 -0.49 4.16
C PHE A 100 -5.12 -1.34 4.23
N THR A 101 -5.79 -1.34 5.39
CA THR A 101 -7.02 -2.11 5.60
C THR A 101 -8.14 -1.68 4.68
N ARG A 102 -8.37 -0.36 4.53
CA ARG A 102 -9.38 0.18 3.60
C ARG A 102 -9.09 -0.19 2.15
N SER A 103 -7.81 -0.13 1.74
CA SER A 103 -7.40 -0.51 0.39
C SER A 103 -7.66 -2.00 0.11
N ILE A 104 -7.29 -2.89 1.03
CA ILE A 104 -7.51 -4.33 0.88
C ILE A 104 -8.99 -4.67 0.92
N ALA A 105 -9.74 -4.13 1.88
CA ALA A 105 -11.17 -4.36 2.01
C ALA A 105 -11.93 -3.91 0.74
N ASN A 106 -11.62 -2.71 0.23
CA ASN A 106 -12.21 -2.20 -0.99
C ASN A 106 -11.88 -3.05 -2.22
N ARG A 107 -10.65 -3.53 -2.33
CA ARG A 107 -10.23 -4.40 -3.43
C ARG A 107 -10.91 -5.77 -3.37
N VAL A 108 -11.03 -6.37 -2.18
CA VAL A 108 -11.76 -7.63 -2.01
C VAL A 108 -13.25 -7.43 -2.35
N TRP A 109 -13.87 -6.35 -1.86
CA TRP A 109 -15.24 -6.01 -2.23
C TRP A 109 -15.43 -5.89 -3.74
N ALA A 110 -14.55 -5.15 -4.42
CA ALA A 110 -14.62 -4.95 -5.86
C ALA A 110 -14.53 -6.25 -6.66
N ASN A 111 -13.75 -7.23 -6.18
CA ASN A 111 -13.65 -8.54 -6.82
C ASN A 111 -14.98 -9.33 -6.81
N PHE A 112 -15.83 -9.11 -5.79
CA PHE A 112 -17.11 -9.79 -5.69
C PHE A 112 -18.26 -9.03 -6.35
N PHE A 113 -18.21 -7.70 -6.35
CA PHE A 113 -19.31 -6.85 -6.85
C PHE A 113 -18.99 -6.14 -8.17
N GLY A 114 -17.79 -6.36 -8.74
CA GLY A 114 -17.35 -5.70 -9.97
C GLY A 114 -17.03 -4.20 -9.82
N LYS A 115 -17.35 -3.61 -8.67
CA LYS A 115 -17.12 -2.19 -8.36
C LYS A 115 -16.73 -2.03 -6.89
N GLY A 116 -15.74 -1.20 -6.61
CA GLY A 116 -15.34 -0.87 -5.25
C GLY A 116 -16.35 0.06 -4.56
N ILE A 117 -16.33 0.06 -3.24
CA ILE A 117 -17.03 1.07 -2.41
C ILE A 117 -16.40 2.44 -2.65
N VAL A 118 -15.07 2.46 -2.84
CA VAL A 118 -14.34 3.55 -3.49
C VAL A 118 -14.03 3.13 -4.93
N ASN A 119 -14.34 3.99 -5.88
CA ASN A 119 -14.09 3.70 -7.30
C ASN A 119 -13.57 4.95 -8.02
N PRO A 120 -12.45 4.89 -8.77
CA PRO A 120 -11.58 3.72 -9.04
C PRO A 120 -11.04 3.05 -7.77
N VAL A 121 -10.87 1.72 -7.82
CA VAL A 121 -10.59 0.88 -6.63
C VAL A 121 -9.36 1.30 -5.84
N ASP A 122 -8.36 1.84 -6.52
CA ASP A 122 -7.09 2.26 -5.90
C ASP A 122 -7.04 3.76 -5.55
N ASP A 123 -8.10 4.49 -5.87
CA ASP A 123 -8.15 5.94 -5.64
C ASP A 123 -8.79 6.27 -4.29
N LEU A 124 -8.06 6.04 -3.21
CA LEU A 124 -8.47 6.35 -1.84
C LEU A 124 -8.09 7.78 -1.41
N ARG A 125 -8.07 8.73 -2.34
CA ARG A 125 -7.81 10.14 -2.03
C ARG A 125 -8.99 10.75 -1.27
N ILE A 126 -8.70 11.77 -0.46
CA ILE A 126 -9.74 12.53 0.27
C ILE A 126 -10.75 13.13 -0.70
N SER A 127 -10.31 13.52 -1.90
CA SER A 127 -11.17 14.05 -2.97
C SER A 127 -12.08 13.02 -3.65
N ASN A 128 -11.91 11.73 -3.34
CA ASN A 128 -12.72 10.63 -3.86
C ASN A 128 -13.28 9.78 -2.71
N PRO A 129 -14.30 10.28 -1.98
CA PRO A 129 -14.86 9.58 -0.83
C PRO A 129 -15.53 8.27 -1.22
N ALA A 130 -15.66 7.36 -0.27
CA ALA A 130 -16.39 6.12 -0.47
C ALA A 130 -17.88 6.37 -0.70
N SER A 131 -18.51 5.59 -1.56
CA SER A 131 -19.97 5.64 -1.76
C SER A 131 -20.75 5.25 -0.51
N ASN A 132 -20.11 4.53 0.42
CA ASN A 132 -20.63 4.16 1.72
C ASN A 132 -19.47 4.06 2.73
N GLU A 133 -19.14 5.17 3.39
CA GLU A 133 -18.05 5.21 4.37
C GLU A 133 -18.28 4.25 5.55
N PRO A 134 -19.47 4.20 6.20
CA PRO A 134 -19.70 3.28 7.30
C PRO A 134 -19.48 1.82 6.93
N LEU A 135 -19.86 1.42 5.71
CA LEU A 135 -19.63 0.07 5.23
C LEU A 135 -18.13 -0.23 5.05
N LEU A 136 -17.40 0.68 4.41
CA LEU A 136 -15.97 0.51 4.20
C LEU A 136 -15.22 0.45 5.53
N ASP A 137 -15.59 1.28 6.50
CA ASP A 137 -15.00 1.25 7.84
C ASP A 137 -15.30 -0.07 8.56
N ALA A 138 -16.55 -0.53 8.52
CA ALA A 138 -16.95 -1.77 9.19
C ALA A 138 -16.20 -2.99 8.63
N ILE A 139 -16.10 -3.15 7.30
CA ILE A 139 -15.36 -4.29 6.71
C ILE A 139 -13.85 -4.16 6.90
N SER A 140 -13.32 -2.94 6.97
CA SER A 140 -11.91 -2.69 7.26
C SER A 140 -11.59 -3.05 8.72
N GLN A 141 -12.42 -2.64 9.67
CA GLN A 141 -12.28 -3.00 11.08
C GLN A 141 -12.42 -4.50 11.28
N PHE A 142 -13.39 -5.15 10.64
CA PHE A 142 -13.53 -6.60 10.68
C PHE A 142 -12.25 -7.30 10.21
N LEU A 143 -11.60 -6.81 9.15
CA LEU A 143 -10.34 -7.39 8.66
C LEU A 143 -9.22 -7.30 9.71
N VAL A 144 -9.11 -6.19 10.44
CA VAL A 144 -8.15 -6.03 11.55
C VAL A 144 -8.47 -7.02 12.67
N GLU A 145 -9.74 -7.10 13.10
CA GLU A 145 -10.20 -8.01 14.17
C GLU A 145 -9.95 -9.48 13.83
N GLN A 146 -9.98 -9.83 12.53
CA GLN A 146 -9.67 -11.16 12.03
C GLN A 146 -8.19 -11.38 11.70
N TYR A 147 -7.30 -10.53 12.23
CA TYR A 147 -5.85 -10.62 12.00
C TYR A 147 -5.48 -10.69 10.51
N TYR A 148 -6.12 -9.85 9.70
CA TYR A 148 -5.93 -9.80 8.24
C TYR A 148 -6.26 -11.09 7.50
N ASN A 149 -7.13 -11.93 8.04
CA ASN A 149 -7.59 -13.15 7.41
C ASN A 149 -8.56 -12.84 6.26
N LEU A 150 -8.04 -12.80 5.04
CA LEU A 150 -8.81 -12.52 3.84
C LEU A 150 -9.95 -13.53 3.61
N LYS A 151 -9.77 -14.81 3.97
CA LYS A 151 -10.83 -15.81 3.83
C LYS A 151 -12.04 -15.51 4.72
N SER A 152 -11.81 -14.97 5.92
CA SER A 152 -12.88 -14.53 6.81
C SER A 152 -13.65 -13.36 6.21
N LEU A 153 -12.96 -12.37 5.65
CA LEU A 153 -13.59 -11.25 4.94
C LEU A 153 -14.40 -11.72 3.72
N MET A 154 -13.84 -12.60 2.89
CA MET A 154 -14.53 -13.17 1.75
C MET A 154 -15.81 -13.91 2.17
N ARG A 155 -15.75 -14.70 3.25
CA ARG A 155 -16.95 -15.38 3.79
C ARG A 155 -18.00 -14.41 4.29
N LEU A 156 -17.58 -13.32 4.95
CA LEU A 156 -18.51 -12.28 5.39
C LEU A 156 -19.25 -11.68 4.21
N ILE A 157 -18.55 -11.30 3.15
CA ILE A 157 -19.13 -10.75 1.93
C ILE A 157 -20.08 -11.73 1.28
N LEU A 158 -19.64 -12.97 1.05
CA LEU A 158 -20.44 -14.01 0.38
C LEU A 158 -21.70 -14.42 1.16
N ARG A 159 -21.72 -14.25 2.49
CA ARG A 159 -22.88 -14.53 3.34
C ARG A 159 -23.79 -13.33 3.53
N SER A 160 -23.44 -12.16 3.00
CA SER A 160 -24.24 -10.95 3.16
C SER A 160 -25.51 -11.01 2.29
N GLU A 161 -26.60 -10.45 2.80
CA GLU A 161 -27.85 -10.29 2.03
C GLU A 161 -27.63 -9.51 0.73
N THR A 162 -26.68 -8.59 0.72
CA THR A 162 -26.33 -7.80 -0.47
C THR A 162 -25.80 -8.69 -1.59
N TYR A 163 -24.97 -9.70 -1.26
CA TYR A 163 -24.43 -10.61 -2.26
C TYR A 163 -25.48 -11.61 -2.81
N HIS A 164 -26.47 -11.94 -1.99
CA HIS A 164 -27.55 -12.87 -2.35
C HIS A 164 -28.69 -12.23 -3.14
N ARG A 165 -28.70 -10.90 -3.29
CA ARG A 165 -29.74 -10.21 -4.07
C ARG A 165 -29.52 -10.40 -5.56
N SER A 166 -30.62 -10.62 -6.30
CA SER A 166 -30.62 -10.60 -7.75
C SER A 166 -30.25 -9.22 -8.28
N SER A 167 -29.50 -9.17 -9.36
CA SER A 167 -29.18 -7.96 -10.11
C SER A 167 -30.24 -7.58 -11.16
N VAL A 168 -31.40 -8.26 -11.14
CA VAL A 168 -32.52 -8.03 -12.06
C VAL A 168 -33.45 -6.98 -11.49
#